data_f270053002ab39cd9ae7eb98752fdb5a
#
_entry.id   f270053002ab39cd9ae7eb98752fdb5a
#
_cell.length_a   1.000
_cell.length_b   1.000
_cell.length_c   1.000
_cell.angle_alpha   90.00
_cell.angle_beta   90.00
_cell.angle_gamma   90.00
#
_symmetry.space_group_name_H-M   'P 1'
#
loop_
_entity.id
_entity.type
_entity.pdbx_description
1 polymer ?
#
loop_
_entity_poly.entity_id
_entity_poly.type
_entity_poly.pdbx_seq_one_letter_code
_entity_poly.pdbx_strand_id
1 'polypeptide(L)'
;MARPQKTKRKEQKNVLQGVVHIQSTFNNTIVTSTDTQGNAIAWATAGATGFKGARKGTPFAAQSAAELVAKKSIDQGMKKVEVYIKGPGSGRETAIRAIQAAGLEITLIKDVTPIPHNGCRPPKKRRV
;
A
#
# COMPACT_ATOMS: atom_id res chain seq x y z
N MET A 1 29.55 -19.90 -22.48
CA MET A 1 29.97 -19.05 -21.45
C MET A 1 28.81 -18.25 -20.89
N ALA A 2 28.58 -18.46 -19.67
CA ALA A 2 27.48 -17.78 -19.08
C ALA A 2 27.87 -16.33 -18.94
N ARG A 3 27.34 -15.59 -19.76
CA ARG A 3 27.38 -14.20 -19.64
C ARG A 3 26.79 -13.82 -18.30
N PRO A 4 27.51 -13.07 -17.46
CA PRO A 4 26.93 -12.59 -16.25
C PRO A 4 25.66 -11.87 -16.67
N GLN A 5 24.59 -12.48 -16.35
CA GLN A 5 23.36 -11.78 -16.46
C GLN A 5 23.51 -10.52 -15.69
N LYS A 6 23.69 -9.53 -16.41
CA LYS A 6 23.42 -8.26 -15.88
C LYS A 6 21.98 -8.26 -15.52
N THR A 7 21.70 -8.82 -14.39
CA THR A 7 20.57 -8.35 -13.69
C THR A 7 20.69 -6.85 -13.78
N LYS A 8 19.91 -6.30 -14.64
CA LYS A 8 19.71 -4.89 -14.61
C LYS A 8 19.41 -4.54 -13.19
N ARG A 9 20.40 -4.10 -12.49
CA ARG A 9 20.16 -3.42 -11.25
C ARG A 9 19.09 -2.40 -11.57
N LYS A 10 17.94 -2.65 -11.09
CA LYS A 10 16.96 -1.60 -11.01
C LYS A 10 17.67 -0.43 -10.38
N GLU A 11 17.85 0.58 -11.15
CA GLU A 11 18.39 1.82 -10.64
C GLU A 11 17.66 2.15 -9.36
N GLN A 12 18.40 2.25 -8.29
CA GLN A 12 17.84 2.74 -7.05
C GLN A 12 17.37 4.15 -7.31
N LYS A 13 16.08 4.28 -7.41
CA LYS A 13 15.52 5.61 -7.47
C LYS A 13 15.67 6.23 -6.10
N ASN A 14 16.52 7.22 -5.99
CA ASN A 14 16.60 8.00 -4.78
C ASN A 14 15.38 8.91 -4.69
N VAL A 15 14.30 8.36 -4.18
CA VAL A 15 13.05 9.10 -4.00
C VAL A 15 12.96 9.49 -2.54
N LEU A 16 13.28 10.73 -2.23
CA LEU A 16 13.24 11.23 -0.86
C LEU A 16 11.82 11.39 -0.35
N GLN A 17 10.91 11.77 -1.23
CA GLN A 17 9.51 12.00 -0.89
C GLN A 17 8.62 11.19 -1.79
N GLY A 18 7.61 10.57 -1.21
CA GLY A 18 6.68 9.75 -1.98
C GLY A 18 5.30 9.75 -1.37
N VAL A 19 4.45 8.93 -1.96
CA VAL A 19 3.06 8.77 -1.52
C VAL A 19 2.82 7.29 -1.27
N VAL A 20 2.22 6.97 -0.14
CA VAL A 20 1.79 5.61 0.16
C VAL A 20 0.29 5.55 0.01
N HIS A 21 -0.16 4.70 -0.89
CA HIS A 21 -1.58 4.49 -1.15
C HIS A 21 -2.02 3.24 -0.41
N ILE A 22 -2.97 3.38 0.50
CA ILE A 22 -3.53 2.26 1.25
C ILE A 22 -4.96 2.07 0.80
N GLN A 23 -5.21 0.94 0.15
CA GLN A 23 -6.56 0.57 -0.26
C GLN A 23 -7.02 -0.57 0.63
N SER A 24 -7.97 -0.30 1.52
CA SER A 24 -8.42 -1.25 2.52
C SER A 24 -9.88 -1.59 2.28
N THR A 25 -10.15 -2.85 2.07
CA THR A 25 -11.52 -3.38 1.96
C THR A 25 -11.77 -4.33 3.12
N PHE A 26 -13.00 -4.82 3.24
CA PHE A 26 -13.31 -5.81 4.27
C PHE A 26 -12.59 -7.13 4.06
N ASN A 27 -12.12 -7.39 2.86
CA ASN A 27 -11.52 -8.68 2.49
C ASN A 27 -10.02 -8.61 2.30
N ASN A 28 -9.43 -7.44 2.13
CA ASN A 28 -8.01 -7.33 1.82
C ASN A 28 -7.52 -5.91 2.04
N THR A 29 -6.21 -5.77 2.12
CA THR A 29 -5.54 -4.46 2.17
C THR A 29 -4.40 -4.48 1.16
N ILE A 30 -4.35 -3.46 0.32
CA ILE A 30 -3.29 -3.27 -0.67
C ILE A 30 -2.55 -1.99 -0.30
N VAL A 31 -1.24 -2.08 -0.19
CA VAL A 31 -0.38 -0.93 0.11
C VAL A 31 0.58 -0.75 -1.06
N THR A 32 0.59 0.44 -1.62
CA THR A 32 1.47 0.77 -2.75
C THR A 32 2.22 2.04 -2.44
N SER A 33 3.54 2.01 -2.59
CA SER A 33 4.40 3.17 -2.43
C SER A 33 4.75 3.70 -3.81
N THR A 34 4.56 4.99 -4.01
CA THR A 34 4.85 5.66 -5.28
C THR A 34 5.71 6.88 -5.04
N ASP A 35 6.26 7.42 -6.12
CA ASP A 35 6.88 8.74 -6.07
C ASP A 35 5.79 9.82 -6.18
N THR A 36 6.19 11.09 -6.20
CA THR A 36 5.24 12.19 -6.26
C THR A 36 4.51 12.26 -7.59
N GLN A 37 5.00 11.59 -8.61
CA GLN A 37 4.38 11.56 -9.94
C GLN A 37 3.46 10.36 -10.13
N GLY A 38 3.39 9.45 -9.16
CA GLY A 38 2.54 8.29 -9.24
C GLY A 38 3.20 7.02 -9.75
N ASN A 39 4.51 7.03 -9.97
CA ASN A 39 5.21 5.82 -10.41
C ASN A 39 5.41 4.87 -9.23
N ALA A 40 4.93 3.64 -9.35
CA ALA A 40 5.02 2.67 -8.27
C ALA A 40 6.47 2.27 -7.98
N ILE A 41 6.83 2.30 -6.70
CA ILE A 41 8.15 1.90 -6.24
C ILE A 41 8.10 0.53 -5.60
N ALA A 42 7.11 0.30 -4.76
CA ALA A 42 6.92 -0.95 -4.05
C ALA A 42 5.44 -1.16 -3.77
N TRP A 43 5.04 -2.40 -3.67
CA TRP A 43 3.67 -2.72 -3.29
C TRP A 43 3.65 -4.04 -2.55
N ALA A 44 2.64 -4.22 -1.73
CA ALA A 44 2.36 -5.48 -1.06
C ALA A 44 0.89 -5.54 -0.72
N THR A 45 0.39 -6.75 -0.62
CA THR A 45 -0.98 -7.00 -0.20
C THR A 45 -0.97 -7.94 0.99
N ALA A 46 -2.08 -8.01 1.70
CA ALA A 46 -2.22 -8.98 2.78
C ALA A 46 -2.04 -10.40 2.25
N GLY A 47 -2.52 -10.67 1.04
CA GLY A 47 -2.32 -11.98 0.41
C GLY A 47 -0.87 -12.28 0.09
N ALA A 48 -0.11 -11.29 -0.31
CA ALA A 48 1.31 -11.45 -0.63
C ALA A 48 2.16 -11.74 0.61
N THR A 49 1.70 -11.34 1.79
CA THR A 49 2.40 -11.60 3.05
C THR A 49 2.03 -12.94 3.69
N GLY A 50 1.25 -13.76 3.01
CA GLY A 50 0.93 -15.11 3.44
C GLY A 50 -0.45 -15.32 4.04
N PHE A 51 -1.25 -14.28 4.16
CA PHE A 51 -2.62 -14.42 4.66
C PHE A 51 -3.55 -14.90 3.56
N LYS A 52 -4.52 -15.71 3.92
CA LYS A 52 -5.46 -16.29 2.96
C LYS A 52 -6.90 -16.12 3.42
N GLY A 53 -7.80 -15.98 2.46
CA GLY A 53 -9.23 -15.91 2.73
C GLY A 53 -9.60 -14.72 3.59
N ALA A 54 -10.44 -14.94 4.58
CA ALA A 54 -10.92 -13.87 5.47
C ALA A 54 -9.81 -13.22 6.29
N ARG A 55 -8.69 -13.88 6.48
CA ARG A 55 -7.56 -13.33 7.24
C ARG A 55 -6.91 -12.13 6.56
N LYS A 56 -7.10 -11.99 5.25
CA LYS A 56 -6.57 -10.83 4.52
C LYS A 56 -7.23 -9.52 4.93
N GLY A 57 -8.41 -9.57 5.48
CA GLY A 57 -9.12 -8.38 5.92
C GLY A 57 -8.80 -7.95 7.35
N THR A 58 -7.88 -8.62 8.03
CA THR A 58 -7.59 -8.31 9.43
C THR A 58 -6.61 -7.14 9.55
N PRO A 59 -6.65 -6.39 10.66
CA PRO A 59 -5.68 -5.32 10.88
C PRO A 59 -4.23 -5.82 10.91
N PHE A 60 -3.99 -7.01 11.44
CA PHE A 60 -2.65 -7.58 11.49
C PHE A 60 -2.09 -7.83 10.09
N ALA A 61 -2.94 -8.32 9.18
CA ALA A 61 -2.53 -8.53 7.80
C ALA A 61 -2.18 -7.20 7.12
N ALA A 62 -2.95 -6.17 7.37
CA ALA A 62 -2.68 -4.83 6.85
C ALA A 62 -1.36 -4.29 7.39
N GLN A 63 -1.10 -4.51 8.67
CA GLN A 63 0.16 -4.11 9.30
C GLN A 63 1.34 -4.79 8.61
N SER A 64 1.25 -6.08 8.37
CA SER A 64 2.33 -6.84 7.73
C SER A 64 2.62 -6.33 6.31
N ALA A 65 1.57 -6.07 5.54
CA ALA A 65 1.72 -5.52 4.19
C ALA A 65 2.37 -4.14 4.21
N ALA A 66 1.94 -3.28 5.13
CA ALA A 66 2.48 -1.93 5.25
C ALA A 66 3.95 -1.94 5.68
N GLU A 67 4.32 -2.81 6.61
CA GLU A 67 5.71 -2.95 7.03
C GLU A 67 6.61 -3.37 5.87
N LEU A 68 6.15 -4.31 5.07
CA LEU A 68 6.92 -4.77 3.92
C LEU A 68 7.13 -3.66 2.90
N VAL A 69 6.08 -2.90 2.59
CA VAL A 69 6.17 -1.78 1.66
C VAL A 69 7.09 -0.69 2.22
N ALA A 70 6.96 -0.40 3.52
CA ALA A 70 7.79 0.62 4.15
C ALA A 70 9.27 0.27 4.09
N LYS A 71 9.63 -0.99 4.34
CA LYS A 71 11.00 -1.44 4.24
C LYS A 71 11.56 -1.30 2.83
N LYS A 72 10.77 -1.72 1.84
CA LYS A 72 11.18 -1.59 0.44
C LYS A 72 11.34 -0.13 0.03
N SER A 73 10.48 0.73 0.54
CA SER A 73 10.54 2.17 0.24
C SER A 73 11.75 2.82 0.86
N ILE A 74 12.09 2.45 2.09
CA ILE A 74 13.30 2.95 2.76
C ILE A 74 14.55 2.51 2.01
N ASP A 75 14.57 1.29 1.47
CA ASP A 75 15.68 0.79 0.67
C ASP A 75 15.87 1.62 -0.60
N GLN A 76 14.82 2.26 -1.10
CA GLN A 76 14.89 3.17 -2.24
C GLN A 76 15.19 4.61 -1.85
N GLY A 77 15.53 4.85 -0.60
CA GLY A 77 15.91 6.18 -0.11
C GLY A 77 14.76 7.06 0.35
N MET A 78 13.56 6.53 0.42
CA MET A 78 12.39 7.33 0.82
C MET A 78 12.44 7.65 2.31
N LYS A 79 12.17 8.90 2.65
CA LYS A 79 12.17 9.37 4.05
C LYS A 79 10.86 9.99 4.47
N LYS A 80 10.21 10.72 3.58
CA LYS A 80 8.96 11.41 3.87
C LYS A 80 7.87 10.89 2.94
N VAL A 81 6.70 10.65 3.48
CA VAL A 81 5.57 10.16 2.69
C VAL A 81 4.29 10.90 3.05
N GLU A 82 3.44 11.04 2.05
CA GLU A 82 2.05 11.37 2.25
C GLU A 82 1.28 10.06 2.20
N VAL A 83 0.26 9.92 3.02
CA VAL A 83 -0.54 8.70 3.05
C VAL A 83 -1.94 9.01 2.53
N TYR A 84 -2.33 8.29 1.49
CA TYR A 84 -3.68 8.39 0.91
C TYR A 84 -4.41 7.09 1.22
N ILE A 85 -5.49 7.21 1.97
CA ILE A 85 -6.27 6.05 2.41
C ILE A 85 -7.55 5.97 1.60
N LYS A 86 -7.91 4.77 1.21
CA LYS A 86 -9.11 4.53 0.42
C LYS A 86 -9.79 3.27 0.91
N GLY A 87 -11.11 3.36 1.13
CA GLY A 87 -11.92 2.21 1.47
C GLY A 87 -12.27 2.08 2.95
N PRO A 88 -13.25 1.22 3.28
CA PRO A 88 -13.79 1.11 4.62
C PRO A 88 -13.15 0.02 5.49
N GLY A 89 -12.10 -0.64 5.03
CA GLY A 89 -11.53 -1.77 5.74
C GLY A 89 -10.97 -1.43 7.11
N SER A 90 -10.85 -2.44 7.97
CA SER A 90 -10.36 -2.27 9.33
C SER A 90 -8.85 -2.06 9.42
N GLY A 91 -8.12 -2.31 8.34
CA GLY A 91 -6.66 -2.19 8.31
C GLY A 91 -6.12 -0.78 8.11
N ARG A 92 -6.98 0.21 7.99
CA ARG A 92 -6.56 1.58 7.64
C ARG A 92 -5.56 2.15 8.64
N GLU A 93 -5.95 2.20 9.90
CA GLU A 93 -5.11 2.80 10.95
C GLU A 93 -3.86 1.99 11.24
N THR A 94 -3.99 0.67 11.29
CA THR A 94 -2.84 -0.20 11.54
C THR A 94 -1.79 -0.08 10.45
N ALA A 95 -2.20 0.06 9.21
CA ALA A 95 -1.27 0.27 8.10
C ALA A 95 -0.51 1.58 8.26
N ILE A 96 -1.21 2.66 8.63
CA ILE A 96 -0.56 3.95 8.86
C ILE A 96 0.46 3.86 9.99
N ARG A 97 0.09 3.23 11.09
CA ARG A 97 0.99 3.06 12.23
C ARG A 97 2.22 2.23 11.87
N ALA A 98 2.03 1.20 11.05
CA ALA A 98 3.13 0.35 10.63
C ALA A 98 4.13 1.14 9.76
N ILE A 99 3.63 1.99 8.88
CA ILE A 99 4.48 2.84 8.05
C ILE A 99 5.30 3.79 8.92
N GLN A 100 4.67 4.42 9.90
CA GLN A 100 5.34 5.32 10.82
C GLN A 100 6.38 4.59 11.67
N ALA A 101 6.02 3.42 12.18
CA ALA A 101 6.90 2.61 13.01
C ALA A 101 8.13 2.12 12.26
N ALA A 102 8.03 1.92 10.96
CA ALA A 102 9.13 1.47 10.13
C ALA A 102 10.19 2.55 9.90
N GLY A 103 9.88 3.81 10.20
CA GLY A 103 10.84 4.91 10.09
C GLY A 103 10.52 5.96 9.05
N LEU A 104 9.40 5.83 8.33
CA LEU A 104 8.98 6.85 7.39
C LEU A 104 8.25 7.97 8.12
N GLU A 105 8.59 9.21 7.77
CA GLU A 105 7.90 10.37 8.31
C GLU A 105 6.65 10.65 7.51
N ILE A 106 5.51 10.65 8.17
CA ILE A 106 4.23 10.93 7.52
C ILE A 106 3.96 12.43 7.61
N THR A 107 3.89 13.09 6.46
CA THR A 107 3.68 14.53 6.41
C THR A 107 2.22 14.91 6.22
N LEU A 108 1.42 14.02 5.63
CA LEU A 108 0.02 14.27 5.35
C LEU A 108 -0.74 12.96 5.31
N ILE A 109 -1.91 12.93 5.90
CA ILE A 109 -2.84 11.80 5.80
C ILE A 109 -4.12 12.31 5.17
N LYS A 110 -4.53 11.70 4.06
CA LYS A 110 -5.71 12.12 3.33
C LYS A 110 -6.58 10.92 3.01
N ASP A 111 -7.86 11.04 3.25
CA ASP A 111 -8.83 10.02 2.87
C ASP A 111 -9.35 10.34 1.49
N VAL A 112 -9.10 9.47 0.54
CA VAL A 112 -9.50 9.64 -0.86
C VAL A 112 -10.57 8.64 -1.28
N THR A 113 -11.31 8.11 -0.31
CA THR A 113 -12.40 7.18 -0.60
C THR A 113 -13.41 7.85 -1.55
N PRO A 114 -13.69 7.23 -2.71
CA PRO A 114 -14.61 7.84 -3.65
C PRO A 114 -16.04 7.82 -3.12
N ILE A 115 -16.69 8.97 -3.21
CA ILE A 115 -18.11 9.10 -2.83
C ILE A 115 -18.86 9.50 -4.09
N PRO A 116 -19.71 8.62 -4.64
CA PRO A 116 -20.44 8.97 -5.84
C PRO A 116 -21.52 10.04 -5.56
N HIS A 117 -21.66 10.96 -6.49
CA HIS A 117 -22.73 11.95 -6.44
C HIS A 117 -23.96 11.38 -7.14
N ASN A 118 -24.61 10.40 -6.52
CA ASN A 118 -25.69 9.59 -7.09
C ASN A 118 -25.28 8.62 -8.20
N GLY A 119 -24.11 8.66 -8.72
CA GLY A 119 -23.49 7.72 -9.65
C GLY A 119 -24.39 6.73 -10.37
N CYS A 120 -23.82 5.59 -10.70
CA CYS A 120 -24.54 4.51 -11.36
C CYS A 120 -25.38 3.73 -10.37
N ARG A 121 -26.47 3.15 -10.86
CA ARG A 121 -27.29 2.27 -10.06
C ARG A 121 -26.46 1.06 -9.61
N PRO A 122 -26.46 0.73 -8.31
CA PRO A 122 -25.71 -0.44 -7.83
C PRO A 122 -26.27 -1.74 -8.37
N PRO A 123 -25.46 -2.80 -8.42
CA PRO A 123 -25.92 -4.09 -8.90
C PRO A 123 -26.99 -4.68 -8.00
N LYS A 124 -27.75 -5.58 -8.57
CA LYS A 124 -28.80 -6.29 -7.87
C LYS A 124 -28.20 -7.06 -6.69
N LYS A 125 -28.98 -7.15 -5.60
CA LYS A 125 -28.57 -7.93 -4.44
C LYS A 125 -28.31 -9.38 -4.84
N ARG A 126 -27.18 -9.91 -4.42
CA ARG A 126 -26.82 -11.29 -4.72
C ARG A 126 -27.78 -12.25 -4.01
N ARG A 127 -28.22 -13.23 -4.75
CA ARG A 127 -28.92 -14.36 -4.16
C ARG A 127 -27.87 -15.30 -3.55
N VAL A 128 -27.97 -15.53 -2.30
CA VAL A 128 -27.05 -16.42 -1.59
C VAL A 128 -27.79 -17.68 -1.22
#